data_9754b10d611898db61bea4592c2341d1
#
_entry.id   9754b10d611898db61bea4592c2341d1
#
_cell.length_a   1.000
_cell.length_b   1.000
_cell.length_c   1.000
_cell.angle_alpha   90.00
_cell.angle_beta   90.00
_cell.angle_gamma   90.00
#
_symmetry.space_group_name_H-M   'P 1'
#
loop_
_entity.id
_entity.type
_entity.pdbx_description
1 polymer ?
#
loop_
_entity_poly.entity_id
_entity_poly.type
_entity_poly.pdbx_seq_one_letter_code
_entity_poly.pdbx_strand_id
1 'polypeptide(L)'
;MKIVKDLEDENNRVAASDPGTVTALGVVRAFLKNHPVMCYGGTAINDLLPKEDQFYDPKVDVPDYDFFSKTPQAHSVIIANQLKAHGIKAVEVKPGMHIGTFKVFADYTGVADITHLDDVIFDRLWKEGEVRNKIHYVPVNFLRMSMYLELSRPRGDVSRWEKVYKRLTLLNEAHPVTCKKDPQTERTELTEQQQKGVIRLLRSEPVVLLGVSSAQIHLNQVWTTPIGLLADGPTIERLTAGEKTEVFEESDILPKRTTVLDSAGKKTLFRFYETTACHSYHKMQNGVKVASIPTALQFFFAYMYSGAHEEKLASVLCIAQRLVEIANAKPERRFAVLTPKECIGTQESFTEMKRDKAELLLELSKNKSSKEYLEYFFTYNPDDKAGKKKVKKQLQTLKETTPEETSRSSK
;
A
#
# COMPACT_ATOMS: atom_id res chain seq x y z
N MET A 1 22.11 -14.70 -21.63
CA MET A 1 21.60 -14.23 -20.32
C MET A 1 22.71 -13.88 -19.34
N LYS A 2 23.79 -14.68 -19.14
CA LYS A 2 24.89 -14.35 -18.20
C LYS A 2 25.58 -13.03 -18.57
N ILE A 3 25.95 -12.83 -19.85
CA ILE A 3 26.61 -11.59 -20.34
C ILE A 3 25.77 -10.34 -20.09
N VAL A 4 24.45 -10.41 -20.25
CA VAL A 4 23.56 -9.25 -20.00
C VAL A 4 23.61 -8.86 -18.52
N LYS A 5 23.52 -9.86 -17.65
CA LYS A 5 23.61 -9.62 -16.20
C LYS A 5 24.98 -9.08 -15.78
N ASP A 6 26.06 -9.63 -16.34
CA ASP A 6 27.43 -9.17 -16.05
C ASP A 6 27.63 -7.69 -16.47
N LEU A 7 27.03 -7.26 -17.60
CA LEU A 7 27.07 -5.89 -18.07
C LEU A 7 26.16 -4.95 -17.24
N GLU A 8 24.99 -5.43 -16.82
CA GLU A 8 24.11 -4.68 -15.90
C GLU A 8 24.80 -4.47 -14.57
N ASP A 9 25.42 -5.50 -13.99
CA ASP A 9 26.17 -5.41 -12.74
C ASP A 9 27.37 -4.44 -12.86
N GLU A 10 28.06 -4.41 -14.00
CA GLU A 10 29.16 -3.47 -14.24
C GLU A 10 28.65 -2.01 -14.35
N ASN A 11 27.58 -1.78 -15.10
CA ASN A 11 26.95 -0.44 -15.18
C ASN A 11 26.47 0.04 -13.80
N ASN A 12 25.90 -0.85 -13.02
CA ASN A 12 25.45 -0.55 -11.66
C ASN A 12 26.61 -0.20 -10.74
N ARG A 13 27.74 -0.93 -10.83
CA ARG A 13 28.97 -0.60 -10.05
C ARG A 13 29.51 0.78 -10.38
N VAL A 14 29.53 1.15 -11.68
CA VAL A 14 29.95 2.48 -12.11
C VAL A 14 29.01 3.54 -11.51
N ALA A 15 27.70 3.34 -11.58
CA ALA A 15 26.71 4.26 -11.01
C ALA A 15 26.82 4.35 -9.47
N ALA A 16 27.01 3.21 -8.78
CA ALA A 16 27.16 3.17 -7.32
C ALA A 16 28.44 3.85 -6.81
N SER A 17 29.48 3.88 -7.63
CA SER A 17 30.76 4.53 -7.29
C SER A 17 30.85 5.99 -7.75
N ASP A 18 29.85 6.49 -8.50
CA ASP A 18 29.83 7.88 -8.94
C ASP A 18 29.73 8.85 -7.76
N PRO A 19 30.67 9.79 -7.60
CA PRO A 19 30.67 10.71 -6.45
C PRO A 19 29.39 11.58 -6.36
N GLY A 20 28.78 11.92 -7.49
CA GLY A 20 27.52 12.67 -7.55
C GLY A 20 26.36 11.85 -6.97
N THR A 21 26.26 10.59 -7.39
CA THR A 21 25.24 9.64 -6.88
C THR A 21 25.41 9.39 -5.39
N VAL A 22 26.62 9.10 -4.92
CA VAL A 22 26.93 8.89 -3.48
C VAL A 22 26.56 10.14 -2.67
N THR A 23 26.91 11.33 -3.15
CA THR A 23 26.57 12.61 -2.51
C THR A 23 25.06 12.80 -2.47
N ALA A 24 24.37 12.54 -3.56
CA ALA A 24 22.92 12.72 -3.64
C ALA A 24 22.17 11.78 -2.68
N LEU A 25 22.51 10.50 -2.63
CA LEU A 25 21.93 9.55 -1.68
C LEU A 25 22.26 9.92 -0.23
N GLY A 26 23.46 10.45 0.03
CA GLY A 26 23.88 10.97 1.34
C GLY A 26 23.00 12.15 1.79
N VAL A 27 22.67 13.07 0.89
CA VAL A 27 21.74 14.20 1.15
C VAL A 27 20.34 13.69 1.50
N VAL A 28 19.79 12.77 0.72
CA VAL A 28 18.46 12.19 1.00
C VAL A 28 18.47 11.45 2.36
N ARG A 29 19.51 10.66 2.63
CA ARG A 29 19.64 9.96 3.92
C ARG A 29 19.75 10.93 5.11
N ALA A 30 20.44 12.05 4.95
CA ALA A 30 20.52 13.10 5.96
C ALA A 30 19.15 13.76 6.17
N PHE A 31 18.39 13.98 5.09
CA PHE A 31 17.03 14.49 5.15
C PHE A 31 16.10 13.57 5.95
N LEU A 32 16.11 12.25 5.67
CA LEU A 32 15.30 11.26 6.39
C LEU A 32 15.56 11.25 7.90
N LYS A 33 16.78 11.51 8.32
CA LYS A 33 17.16 11.55 9.75
C LYS A 33 16.65 12.78 10.52
N ASN A 34 16.30 13.85 9.80
CA ASN A 34 16.04 15.17 10.39
C ASN A 34 14.63 15.69 10.12
N HIS A 35 13.79 14.93 9.40
CA HIS A 35 12.43 15.34 9.05
C HIS A 35 11.41 14.27 9.44
N PRO A 36 10.16 14.67 9.74
CA PRO A 36 9.10 13.74 10.11
C PRO A 36 8.54 13.02 8.86
N VAL A 37 9.31 12.09 8.34
CA VAL A 37 8.99 11.26 7.18
C VAL A 37 9.28 9.80 7.50
N MET A 38 8.61 8.87 6.82
CA MET A 38 8.77 7.43 7.07
C MET A 38 9.23 6.71 5.82
N CYS A 39 10.38 6.04 5.91
CA CYS A 39 10.91 5.22 4.84
C CYS A 39 10.07 3.94 4.66
N TYR A 40 9.76 3.61 3.41
CA TYR A 40 9.11 2.36 3.01
C TYR A 40 9.81 1.75 1.79
N GLY A 41 9.22 0.75 1.16
CA GLY A 41 9.75 0.18 -0.07
C GLY A 41 11.00 -0.70 0.12
N GLY A 42 11.80 -0.79 -0.92
CA GLY A 42 12.96 -1.70 -0.96
C GLY A 42 14.01 -1.38 0.09
N THR A 43 14.36 -0.11 0.23
CA THR A 43 15.37 0.35 1.20
C THR A 43 14.92 0.10 2.63
N ALA A 44 13.64 0.31 2.96
CA ALA A 44 13.11 0.01 4.28
C ALA A 44 13.17 -1.49 4.60
N ILE A 45 12.77 -2.35 3.66
CA ILE A 45 12.84 -3.80 3.85
C ILE A 45 14.30 -4.20 4.10
N ASN A 46 15.23 -3.76 3.25
CA ASN A 46 16.64 -4.06 3.37
C ASN A 46 17.23 -3.64 4.73
N ASP A 47 16.95 -2.41 5.17
CA ASP A 47 17.49 -1.86 6.41
C ASP A 47 16.89 -2.52 7.68
N LEU A 48 15.68 -3.08 7.57
CA LEU A 48 15.02 -3.81 8.65
C LEU A 48 15.47 -5.28 8.75
N LEU A 49 16.11 -5.83 7.72
CA LEU A 49 16.70 -7.17 7.76
C LEU A 49 18.00 -7.23 8.59
N PRO A 50 18.35 -8.40 9.15
CA PRO A 50 19.70 -8.71 9.63
C PRO A 50 20.73 -8.48 8.51
N LYS A 51 21.96 -8.14 8.87
CA LYS A 51 23.00 -7.80 7.88
C LYS A 51 23.26 -8.92 6.86
N GLU A 52 23.20 -10.14 7.29
CA GLU A 52 23.40 -11.35 6.48
C GLU A 52 22.29 -11.58 5.45
N ASP A 53 21.11 -11.04 5.68
CA ASP A 53 19.93 -11.18 4.83
C ASP A 53 19.66 -9.95 3.95
N GLN A 54 20.47 -8.89 4.12
CA GLN A 54 20.36 -7.68 3.31
C GLN A 54 20.68 -7.98 1.85
N PHE A 55 19.81 -7.52 0.95
CA PHE A 55 19.90 -7.82 -0.48
C PHE A 55 20.47 -6.68 -1.33
N TYR A 56 20.68 -5.49 -0.77
CA TYR A 56 21.39 -4.41 -1.45
C TYR A 56 22.89 -4.43 -1.12
N ASP A 57 23.71 -4.60 -2.15
CA ASP A 57 25.16 -4.40 -2.06
C ASP A 57 25.48 -2.92 -2.36
N PRO A 58 25.98 -2.15 -1.37
CA PRO A 58 26.33 -0.74 -1.58
C PRO A 58 27.37 -0.47 -2.68
N LYS A 59 28.09 -1.52 -3.14
CA LYS A 59 29.08 -1.41 -4.22
C LYS A 59 28.48 -1.59 -5.61
N VAL A 60 27.27 -2.14 -5.68
CA VAL A 60 26.60 -2.49 -6.95
C VAL A 60 25.25 -1.79 -7.07
N ASP A 61 24.51 -1.71 -5.97
CA ASP A 61 23.15 -1.20 -5.97
C ASP A 61 23.11 0.30 -5.65
N VAL A 62 22.29 1.03 -6.40
CA VAL A 62 21.94 2.43 -6.16
C VAL A 62 20.45 2.48 -5.82
N PRO A 63 20.07 2.10 -4.59
CA PRO A 63 18.68 2.13 -4.19
C PRO A 63 18.23 3.58 -4.01
N ASP A 64 17.10 3.94 -4.62
CA ASP A 64 16.36 5.15 -4.29
C ASP A 64 15.71 5.02 -2.89
N TYR A 65 15.33 6.17 -2.35
CA TYR A 65 14.60 6.22 -1.08
C TYR A 65 13.12 6.46 -1.34
N ASP A 66 12.30 5.48 -1.03
CA ASP A 66 10.85 5.63 -0.97
C ASP A 66 10.45 6.09 0.44
N PHE A 67 9.71 7.18 0.59
CA PHE A 67 9.21 7.58 1.90
C PHE A 67 7.89 8.36 1.85
N PHE A 68 7.09 8.17 2.90
CA PHE A 68 5.84 8.89 3.10
C PHE A 68 6.05 10.24 3.75
N SER A 69 5.25 11.20 3.34
CA SER A 69 5.23 12.57 3.85
C SER A 69 3.81 13.13 3.84
N LYS A 70 3.45 13.91 4.86
CA LYS A 70 2.22 14.73 4.86
C LYS A 70 2.29 15.90 3.88
N THR A 71 3.51 16.33 3.52
CA THR A 71 3.75 17.49 2.62
C THR A 71 4.81 17.17 1.57
N PRO A 72 4.57 16.23 0.66
CA PRO A 72 5.60 15.71 -0.25
C PRO A 72 6.19 16.79 -1.17
N GLN A 73 5.39 17.77 -1.62
CA GLN A 73 5.87 18.86 -2.47
C GLN A 73 6.87 19.75 -1.70
N ALA A 74 6.57 20.08 -0.45
CA ALA A 74 7.48 20.89 0.38
C ALA A 74 8.80 20.16 0.63
N HIS A 75 8.72 18.88 0.99
CA HIS A 75 9.89 18.05 1.24
C HIS A 75 10.73 17.83 -0.02
N SER A 76 10.11 17.64 -1.18
CA SER A 76 10.84 17.53 -2.46
C SER A 76 11.62 18.81 -2.80
N VAL A 77 11.05 19.98 -2.53
CA VAL A 77 11.75 21.27 -2.71
C VAL A 77 12.95 21.41 -1.77
N ILE A 78 12.80 20.99 -0.51
CA ILE A 78 13.90 21.04 0.46
C ILE A 78 15.06 20.14 -0.02
N ILE A 79 14.78 18.90 -0.40
CA ILE A 79 15.79 17.97 -0.90
C ILE A 79 16.45 18.52 -2.17
N ALA A 80 15.67 19.01 -3.13
CA ALA A 80 16.21 19.57 -4.37
C ALA A 80 17.16 20.75 -4.12
N ASN A 81 16.82 21.64 -3.19
CA ASN A 81 17.71 22.75 -2.80
C ASN A 81 18.96 22.26 -2.07
N GLN A 82 18.85 21.23 -1.23
CA GLN A 82 20.02 20.63 -0.56
C GLN A 82 20.96 19.96 -1.56
N LEU A 83 20.42 19.19 -2.51
CA LEU A 83 21.20 18.59 -3.60
C LEU A 83 21.96 19.64 -4.39
N LYS A 84 21.30 20.74 -4.76
CA LYS A 84 21.94 21.86 -5.45
C LYS A 84 23.05 22.51 -4.62
N ALA A 85 22.83 22.69 -3.32
CA ALA A 85 23.83 23.24 -2.41
C ALA A 85 25.08 22.33 -2.26
N HIS A 86 24.92 21.02 -2.46
CA HIS A 86 26.00 20.03 -2.47
C HIS A 86 26.68 19.86 -3.85
N GLY A 87 26.36 20.72 -4.83
CA GLY A 87 27.06 20.77 -6.10
C GLY A 87 26.48 19.85 -7.19
N ILE A 88 25.34 19.20 -6.97
CA ILE A 88 24.66 18.43 -8.03
C ILE A 88 24.23 19.38 -9.15
N LYS A 89 24.58 19.04 -10.39
CA LYS A 89 24.42 19.95 -11.53
C LYS A 89 22.99 20.05 -12.02
N ALA A 90 22.35 18.93 -12.28
CA ALA A 90 20.97 18.87 -12.75
C ALA A 90 20.06 18.30 -11.66
N VAL A 91 19.20 19.14 -11.10
CA VAL A 91 18.24 18.73 -10.07
C VAL A 91 16.83 19.09 -10.52
N GLU A 92 15.94 18.08 -10.49
CA GLU A 92 14.54 18.26 -10.88
C GLU A 92 13.61 17.53 -9.91
N VAL A 93 12.43 18.10 -9.67
CA VAL A 93 11.28 17.44 -9.05
C VAL A 93 10.19 17.28 -10.08
N LYS A 94 9.70 16.07 -10.24
CA LYS A 94 8.63 15.72 -11.17
C LYS A 94 7.57 14.87 -10.47
N PRO A 95 6.29 14.96 -10.90
CA PRO A 95 5.27 14.04 -10.39
C PRO A 95 5.58 12.60 -10.83
N GLY A 96 5.46 11.66 -9.92
CA GLY A 96 5.54 10.22 -10.19
C GLY A 96 4.36 9.73 -11.04
N MET A 97 4.33 8.45 -11.39
CA MET A 97 3.19 7.88 -12.12
C MET A 97 1.93 7.86 -11.26
N HIS A 98 2.09 7.46 -10.00
CA HIS A 98 0.98 7.45 -9.04
C HIS A 98 0.74 8.86 -8.51
N ILE A 99 -0.53 9.21 -8.37
CA ILE A 99 -0.99 10.48 -7.80
C ILE A 99 -0.44 10.62 -6.38
N GLY A 100 -0.02 11.85 -6.01
CA GLY A 100 0.55 12.13 -4.69
C GLY A 100 2.02 11.72 -4.51
N THR A 101 2.65 11.14 -5.54
CA THR A 101 4.09 10.81 -5.52
C THR A 101 4.90 11.84 -6.30
N PHE A 102 6.00 12.32 -5.71
CA PHE A 102 6.94 13.24 -6.33
C PHE A 102 8.35 12.66 -6.33
N LYS A 103 8.95 12.60 -7.52
CA LYS A 103 10.30 12.06 -7.73
C LYS A 103 11.32 13.17 -7.76
N VAL A 104 12.39 12.99 -7.00
CA VAL A 104 13.55 13.88 -7.04
C VAL A 104 14.66 13.22 -7.85
N PHE A 105 15.14 13.93 -8.84
CA PHE A 105 16.24 13.51 -9.70
C PHE A 105 17.50 14.32 -9.41
N ALA A 106 18.63 13.65 -9.36
CA ALA A 106 19.98 14.21 -9.26
C ALA A 106 20.80 13.71 -10.45
N ASP A 107 21.26 14.62 -11.30
CA ASP A 107 21.98 14.30 -12.55
C ASP A 107 21.30 13.18 -13.34
N TYR A 108 19.97 13.32 -13.54
CA TYR A 108 19.05 12.41 -14.25
C TYR A 108 18.77 11.07 -13.57
N THR A 109 19.39 10.79 -12.42
CA THR A 109 19.12 9.58 -11.62
C THR A 109 18.05 9.88 -10.58
N GLY A 110 17.01 9.03 -10.47
CA GLY A 110 16.03 9.11 -9.37
C GLY A 110 16.69 8.76 -8.04
N VAL A 111 16.57 9.63 -7.04
CA VAL A 111 17.19 9.44 -5.72
C VAL A 111 16.19 9.40 -4.58
N ALA A 112 14.97 9.91 -4.81
CA ALA A 112 13.89 9.87 -3.83
C ALA A 112 12.51 9.86 -4.50
N ASP A 113 11.63 9.02 -3.99
CA ASP A 113 10.20 8.96 -4.29
C ASP A 113 9.44 9.36 -3.02
N ILE A 114 8.77 10.51 -3.05
CA ILE A 114 8.09 11.09 -1.89
C ILE A 114 6.59 10.98 -2.14
N THR A 115 5.92 10.17 -1.34
CA THR A 115 4.50 9.87 -1.52
C THR A 115 3.68 10.50 -0.39
N HIS A 116 2.57 11.14 -0.75
CA HIS A 116 1.57 11.57 0.21
C HIS A 116 0.92 10.35 0.86
N LEU A 117 0.66 10.45 2.15
CA LEU A 117 -0.16 9.50 2.89
C LEU A 117 -1.11 10.30 3.78
N ASP A 118 -2.37 9.87 3.84
CA ASP A 118 -3.39 10.46 4.71
C ASP A 118 -2.87 10.65 6.14
N ASP A 119 -3.15 11.81 6.72
CA ASP A 119 -2.59 12.21 8.01
C ASP A 119 -2.92 11.23 9.13
N VAL A 120 -4.14 10.67 9.14
CA VAL A 120 -4.58 9.72 10.17
C VAL A 120 -3.81 8.42 10.05
N ILE A 121 -3.60 7.93 8.83
CA ILE A 121 -2.82 6.72 8.56
C ILE A 121 -1.36 6.97 8.88
N PHE A 122 -0.81 8.11 8.41
CA PHE A 122 0.57 8.51 8.70
C PHE A 122 0.85 8.51 10.20
N ASP A 123 0.00 9.15 11.00
CA ASP A 123 0.20 9.26 12.45
C ASP A 123 0.13 7.92 13.18
N ARG A 124 -0.66 6.97 12.68
CA ARG A 124 -0.68 5.59 13.19
C ARG A 124 0.59 4.85 12.87
N LEU A 125 1.01 4.88 11.61
CA LEU A 125 2.26 4.24 11.19
C LEU A 125 3.46 4.84 11.95
N TRP A 126 3.44 6.15 12.20
CA TRP A 126 4.48 6.84 12.96
C TRP A 126 4.62 6.31 14.39
N LYS A 127 3.51 6.03 15.06
CA LYS A 127 3.50 5.50 16.43
C LYS A 127 4.00 4.06 16.52
N GLU A 128 3.76 3.26 15.49
CA GLU A 128 4.10 1.83 15.44
C GLU A 128 5.40 1.55 14.68
N GLY A 129 5.91 2.54 13.97
CA GLY A 129 7.11 2.45 13.15
C GLY A 129 8.38 2.21 13.97
N GLU A 130 9.38 1.63 13.32
CA GLU A 130 10.69 1.39 13.92
C GLU A 130 11.67 2.50 13.56
N VAL A 131 12.50 2.90 14.54
CA VAL A 131 13.57 3.88 14.31
C VAL A 131 14.92 3.19 14.33
N ARG A 132 15.62 3.21 13.21
CA ARG A 132 17.03 2.72 13.12
C ARG A 132 17.91 3.84 12.57
N ASN A 133 19.05 4.06 13.21
CA ASN A 133 20.01 5.09 12.78
C ASN A 133 19.37 6.49 12.57
N LYS A 134 18.39 6.85 13.39
CA LYS A 134 17.59 8.09 13.31
C LYS A 134 16.66 8.18 12.07
N ILE A 135 16.46 7.12 11.33
CA ILE A 135 15.48 7.06 10.25
C ILE A 135 14.25 6.34 10.79
N HIS A 136 13.08 6.91 10.55
CA HIS A 136 11.79 6.27 10.79
C HIS A 136 11.43 5.35 9.63
N TYR A 137 11.06 4.13 9.93
CA TYR A 137 10.56 3.13 8.98
C TYR A 137 9.11 2.81 9.30
N VAL A 138 8.31 2.57 8.27
CA VAL A 138 6.96 2.07 8.46
C VAL A 138 6.98 0.72 9.19
N PRO A 139 5.91 0.35 9.92
CA PRO A 139 5.83 -0.95 10.58
C PRO A 139 6.02 -2.11 9.60
N VAL A 140 6.67 -3.18 10.05
CA VAL A 140 6.93 -4.37 9.22
C VAL A 140 5.66 -4.95 8.61
N ASN A 141 4.53 -4.94 9.34
CA ASN A 141 3.25 -5.43 8.81
C ASN A 141 2.68 -4.54 7.69
N PHE A 142 3.02 -3.24 7.67
CA PHE A 142 2.68 -2.36 6.56
C PHE A 142 3.50 -2.70 5.29
N LEU A 143 4.78 -3.01 5.45
CA LEU A 143 5.61 -3.52 4.33
C LEU A 143 5.06 -4.84 3.78
N ARG A 144 4.60 -5.75 4.65
CA ARG A 144 3.92 -6.98 4.24
C ARG A 144 2.64 -6.67 3.45
N MET A 145 1.84 -5.75 3.94
CA MET A 145 0.62 -5.30 3.25
C MET A 145 0.92 -4.90 1.81
N SER A 146 1.92 -4.05 1.60
CA SER A 146 2.31 -3.56 0.27
C SER A 146 2.79 -4.69 -0.64
N MET A 147 3.57 -5.64 -0.12
CA MET A 147 4.04 -6.80 -0.90
C MET A 147 2.90 -7.77 -1.23
N TYR A 148 2.00 -8.06 -0.28
CA TYR A 148 0.83 -8.87 -0.58
C TYR A 148 -0.14 -8.18 -1.54
N LEU A 149 -0.23 -6.84 -1.52
CA LEU A 149 -0.98 -6.07 -2.48
C LEU A 149 -0.47 -6.32 -3.91
N GLU A 150 0.84 -6.22 -4.15
CA GLU A 150 1.44 -6.53 -5.46
C GLU A 150 1.19 -8.01 -5.86
N LEU A 151 1.43 -8.95 -4.96
CA LEU A 151 1.24 -10.38 -5.22
C LEU A 151 -0.23 -10.78 -5.40
N SER A 152 -1.19 -9.99 -4.94
CA SER A 152 -2.63 -10.26 -5.09
C SER A 152 -3.19 -9.88 -6.46
N ARG A 153 -2.42 -9.18 -7.31
CA ARG A 153 -2.88 -8.55 -8.55
C ARG A 153 -2.31 -9.22 -9.80
N PRO A 154 -2.95 -10.29 -10.33
CA PRO A 154 -2.41 -11.04 -11.46
C PRO A 154 -2.42 -10.29 -12.80
N ARG A 155 -3.12 -9.17 -12.90
CA ARG A 155 -3.10 -8.27 -14.07
C ARG A 155 -2.28 -6.99 -13.82
N GLY A 156 -1.60 -6.88 -12.67
CA GLY A 156 -0.65 -5.83 -12.37
C GLY A 156 0.74 -6.12 -12.96
N ASP A 157 1.77 -5.49 -12.43
CA ASP A 157 3.16 -5.71 -12.86
C ASP A 157 3.72 -7.02 -12.30
N VAL A 158 3.38 -8.14 -12.96
CA VAL A 158 3.82 -9.48 -12.56
C VAL A 158 5.33 -9.69 -12.76
N SER A 159 6.01 -8.82 -13.52
CA SER A 159 7.46 -8.91 -13.72
C SER A 159 8.23 -8.73 -12.40
N ARG A 160 7.64 -8.06 -11.45
CA ARG A 160 8.20 -7.81 -10.10
C ARG A 160 7.94 -8.93 -9.09
N TRP A 161 7.04 -9.87 -9.38
CA TRP A 161 6.58 -10.86 -8.40
C TRP A 161 7.69 -11.70 -7.80
N GLU A 162 8.64 -12.16 -8.59
CA GLU A 162 9.78 -12.94 -8.08
C GLU A 162 10.59 -12.14 -7.06
N LYS A 163 10.88 -10.89 -7.37
CA LYS A 163 11.60 -9.96 -6.49
C LYS A 163 10.81 -9.68 -5.21
N VAL A 164 9.52 -9.41 -5.33
CA VAL A 164 8.63 -9.12 -4.19
C VAL A 164 8.50 -10.35 -3.30
N TYR A 165 8.32 -11.53 -3.88
CA TYR A 165 8.20 -12.77 -3.12
C TYR A 165 9.47 -13.11 -2.34
N LYS A 166 10.65 -12.96 -2.95
CA LYS A 166 11.94 -13.14 -2.26
C LYS A 166 12.09 -12.21 -1.06
N ARG A 167 11.77 -10.92 -1.24
CA ARG A 167 11.82 -9.92 -0.16
C ARG A 167 10.83 -10.23 0.95
N LEU A 168 9.62 -10.65 0.60
CA LEU A 168 8.58 -11.04 1.55
C LEU A 168 9.01 -12.27 2.37
N THR A 169 9.66 -13.24 1.75
CA THR A 169 10.18 -14.43 2.43
C THR A 169 11.22 -14.03 3.47
N LEU A 170 12.23 -13.25 3.08
CA LEU A 170 13.25 -12.74 4.00
C LEU A 170 12.63 -11.95 5.17
N LEU A 171 11.66 -11.07 4.87
CA LEU A 171 10.99 -10.28 5.89
C LEU A 171 10.17 -11.15 6.85
N ASN A 172 9.52 -12.20 6.36
CA ASN A 172 8.74 -13.13 7.20
C ASN A 172 9.64 -14.00 8.08
N GLU A 173 10.83 -14.36 7.61
CA GLU A 173 11.83 -15.12 8.39
C GLU A 173 12.46 -14.25 9.48
N ALA A 174 12.89 -13.03 9.13
CA ALA A 174 13.51 -12.09 10.09
C ALA A 174 12.52 -11.53 11.11
N HIS A 175 11.28 -11.32 10.71
CA HIS A 175 10.22 -10.71 11.54
C HIS A 175 8.94 -11.55 11.46
N PRO A 176 8.85 -12.70 12.12
CA PRO A 176 7.65 -13.54 12.07
C PRO A 176 6.40 -12.78 12.51
N VAL A 177 5.28 -13.04 11.85
CA VAL A 177 3.98 -12.55 12.32
C VAL A 177 3.63 -13.30 13.59
N THR A 178 3.50 -12.60 14.72
CA THR A 178 3.24 -13.20 16.01
C THR A 178 1.94 -12.68 16.62
N CYS A 179 1.07 -13.60 16.96
CA CYS A 179 -0.13 -13.33 17.76
C CYS A 179 0.16 -13.67 19.23
N LYS A 180 0.13 -12.68 20.11
CA LYS A 180 0.42 -12.87 21.54
C LYS A 180 -0.71 -13.58 22.28
N LYS A 181 -1.96 -13.33 21.94
CA LYS A 181 -3.15 -13.91 22.53
C LYS A 181 -4.30 -13.78 21.55
N ASP A 182 -4.92 -14.91 21.18
CA ASP A 182 -6.15 -14.86 20.38
C ASP A 182 -7.30 -14.40 21.31
N PRO A 183 -7.79 -13.18 21.20
CA PRO A 183 -8.96 -12.80 21.97
C PRO A 183 -10.11 -13.67 21.44
N GLN A 184 -10.76 -14.39 22.33
CA GLN A 184 -12.00 -15.08 22.01
C GLN A 184 -13.04 -14.03 21.61
N THR A 185 -12.99 -13.60 20.35
CA THR A 185 -14.03 -12.74 19.81
C THR A 185 -15.28 -13.58 19.67
N GLU A 186 -16.39 -13.14 20.28
CA GLU A 186 -17.70 -13.72 20.09
C GLU A 186 -18.09 -13.67 18.61
N ARG A 187 -17.78 -14.72 17.91
CA ARG A 187 -18.21 -14.93 16.52
C ARG A 187 -19.35 -15.95 16.55
N THR A 188 -20.46 -15.60 15.96
CA THR A 188 -21.60 -16.50 15.86
C THR A 188 -21.39 -17.43 14.67
N GLU A 189 -21.31 -18.72 14.93
CA GLU A 189 -21.30 -19.73 13.86
C GLU A 189 -22.59 -19.67 13.04
N LEU A 190 -22.45 -19.87 11.74
CA LEU A 190 -23.61 -19.95 10.86
C LEU A 190 -24.31 -21.29 11.04
N THR A 191 -25.61 -21.25 11.18
CA THR A 191 -26.45 -22.46 11.07
C THR A 191 -26.32 -23.04 9.66
N GLU A 192 -26.63 -24.34 9.51
CA GLU A 192 -26.57 -25.02 8.21
C GLU A 192 -27.44 -24.30 7.15
N GLN A 193 -28.63 -23.80 7.56
CA GLN A 193 -29.51 -23.05 6.67
C GLN A 193 -28.91 -21.72 6.22
N GLN A 194 -28.31 -20.97 7.12
CA GLN A 194 -27.60 -19.72 6.81
C GLN A 194 -26.42 -19.97 5.88
N GLN A 195 -25.64 -21.03 6.16
CA GLN A 195 -24.51 -21.40 5.31
C GLN A 195 -24.97 -21.76 3.89
N LYS A 196 -26.06 -22.51 3.72
CA LYS A 196 -26.68 -22.81 2.41
C LYS A 196 -27.12 -21.53 1.70
N GLY A 197 -27.68 -20.57 2.44
CA GLY A 197 -28.06 -19.24 1.90
C GLY A 197 -26.86 -18.47 1.38
N VAL A 198 -25.79 -18.39 2.18
CA VAL A 198 -24.53 -17.72 1.78
C VAL A 198 -23.91 -18.40 0.56
N ILE A 199 -23.86 -19.73 0.52
CA ILE A 199 -23.33 -20.47 -0.65
C ILE A 199 -24.16 -20.18 -1.91
N ARG A 200 -25.48 -20.06 -1.79
CA ARG A 200 -26.34 -19.69 -2.92
C ARG A 200 -25.99 -18.30 -3.43
N LEU A 201 -25.89 -17.32 -2.55
CA LEU A 201 -25.45 -15.95 -2.88
C LEU A 201 -24.09 -15.95 -3.61
N LEU A 202 -23.09 -16.64 -3.06
CA LEU A 202 -21.74 -16.72 -3.63
C LEU A 202 -21.68 -17.40 -5.02
N ARG A 203 -22.71 -18.20 -5.37
CA ARG A 203 -22.81 -18.85 -6.68
C ARG A 203 -23.57 -18.01 -7.70
N SER A 204 -24.61 -17.30 -7.25
CA SER A 204 -25.48 -16.51 -8.14
C SER A 204 -24.94 -15.13 -8.47
N GLU A 205 -24.10 -14.58 -7.59
CA GLU A 205 -23.63 -13.21 -7.68
C GLU A 205 -22.14 -13.11 -8.05
N PRO A 206 -21.72 -12.00 -8.68
CA PRO A 206 -20.32 -11.76 -9.03
C PRO A 206 -19.53 -11.27 -7.80
N VAL A 207 -19.54 -12.04 -6.73
CA VAL A 207 -18.87 -11.73 -5.47
C VAL A 207 -17.78 -12.73 -5.14
N VAL A 208 -16.79 -12.31 -4.34
CA VAL A 208 -15.71 -13.17 -3.82
C VAL A 208 -15.73 -13.13 -2.30
N LEU A 209 -15.64 -14.29 -1.67
CA LEU A 209 -15.54 -14.40 -0.22
C LEU A 209 -14.22 -13.82 0.27
N LEU A 210 -14.28 -12.87 1.21
CA LEU A 210 -13.13 -12.13 1.72
C LEU A 210 -13.07 -12.14 3.25
N GLY A 211 -12.01 -11.62 3.82
CA GLY A 211 -11.82 -11.42 5.25
C GLY A 211 -11.80 -12.72 6.03
N VAL A 212 -12.38 -12.71 7.23
CA VAL A 212 -12.39 -13.89 8.13
C VAL A 212 -13.01 -15.10 7.46
N SER A 213 -14.07 -14.92 6.70
CA SER A 213 -14.78 -16.03 6.03
C SER A 213 -13.90 -16.72 4.96
N SER A 214 -13.09 -15.97 4.21
CA SER A 214 -12.11 -16.56 3.29
C SER A 214 -10.99 -17.29 4.04
N ALA A 215 -10.51 -16.71 5.14
CA ALA A 215 -9.49 -17.33 5.98
C ALA A 215 -9.98 -18.65 6.59
N GLN A 216 -11.24 -18.71 7.02
CA GLN A 216 -11.85 -19.94 7.55
C GLN A 216 -11.87 -21.06 6.52
N ILE A 217 -12.07 -20.75 5.22
CA ILE A 217 -11.93 -21.73 4.14
C ILE A 217 -10.48 -22.24 4.05
N HIS A 218 -9.50 -21.36 4.02
CA HIS A 218 -8.08 -21.75 3.95
C HIS A 218 -7.65 -22.56 5.17
N LEU A 219 -8.21 -22.26 6.34
CA LEU A 219 -7.90 -22.90 7.62
C LEU A 219 -8.76 -24.13 7.95
N ASN A 220 -9.70 -24.54 7.08
CA ASN A 220 -10.67 -25.63 7.34
C ASN A 220 -11.53 -25.39 8.59
N GLN A 221 -11.97 -24.16 8.81
CA GLN A 221 -12.80 -23.77 9.96
C GLN A 221 -14.26 -23.55 9.55
N VAL A 222 -15.15 -23.59 10.52
CA VAL A 222 -16.58 -23.28 10.35
C VAL A 222 -16.76 -21.78 10.08
N TRP A 223 -17.71 -21.42 9.21
CA TRP A 223 -18.00 -20.04 8.91
C TRP A 223 -18.76 -19.37 10.06
N THR A 224 -18.36 -18.13 10.31
CA THR A 224 -18.95 -17.26 11.32
C THR A 224 -19.38 -15.94 10.73
N THR A 225 -20.33 -15.25 11.35
CA THR A 225 -20.64 -13.86 11.02
C THR A 225 -19.54 -12.91 11.56
N PRO A 226 -19.31 -11.76 10.94
CA PRO A 226 -19.87 -11.31 9.65
C PRO A 226 -19.19 -11.98 8.45
N ILE A 227 -19.97 -12.17 7.38
CA ILE A 227 -19.47 -12.65 6.10
C ILE A 227 -18.83 -11.50 5.35
N GLY A 228 -17.53 -11.61 5.04
CA GLY A 228 -16.80 -10.64 4.22
C GLY A 228 -16.94 -10.96 2.74
N LEU A 229 -17.22 -9.95 1.92
CA LEU A 229 -17.42 -10.08 0.48
C LEU A 229 -16.69 -8.95 -0.26
N LEU A 230 -16.16 -9.26 -1.44
CA LEU A 230 -15.57 -8.31 -2.37
C LEU A 230 -16.43 -8.31 -3.63
N ALA A 231 -16.88 -7.13 -4.08
CA ALA A 231 -17.74 -6.96 -5.24
C ALA A 231 -17.55 -5.57 -5.87
N ASP A 232 -18.11 -5.34 -7.05
CA ASP A 232 -18.21 -4.00 -7.63
C ASP A 232 -19.33 -3.16 -6.99
N GLY A 233 -19.25 -1.84 -7.14
CA GLY A 233 -20.21 -0.89 -6.57
C GLY A 233 -21.66 -1.21 -6.93
N PRO A 234 -22.01 -1.38 -8.22
CA PRO A 234 -23.38 -1.72 -8.64
C PRO A 234 -23.92 -3.01 -8.02
N THR A 235 -23.07 -4.02 -7.86
CA THR A 235 -23.46 -5.28 -7.18
C THR A 235 -23.72 -5.04 -5.70
N ILE A 236 -22.89 -4.24 -5.02
CA ILE A 236 -23.07 -3.89 -3.61
C ILE A 236 -24.38 -3.12 -3.43
N GLU A 237 -24.64 -2.08 -4.21
CA GLU A 237 -25.87 -1.29 -4.14
C GLU A 237 -27.11 -2.17 -4.30
N ARG A 238 -27.11 -3.07 -5.28
CA ARG A 238 -28.21 -3.98 -5.51
C ARG A 238 -28.43 -4.98 -4.38
N LEU A 239 -27.35 -5.53 -3.83
CA LEU A 239 -27.42 -6.54 -2.74
C LEU A 239 -27.75 -5.94 -1.38
N THR A 240 -27.55 -4.63 -1.21
CA THR A 240 -27.81 -3.94 0.05
C THR A 240 -29.06 -3.06 0.00
N ALA A 241 -29.77 -3.05 -1.13
CA ALA A 241 -31.00 -2.26 -1.31
C ALA A 241 -32.09 -2.70 -0.29
N GLY A 242 -32.55 -1.73 0.51
CA GLY A 242 -33.56 -1.98 1.55
C GLY A 242 -33.04 -2.57 2.86
N GLU A 243 -31.72 -2.86 2.93
CA GLU A 243 -31.09 -3.35 4.16
C GLU A 243 -30.63 -2.17 5.05
N LYS A 244 -30.49 -2.44 6.34
CA LYS A 244 -29.91 -1.48 7.27
C LYS A 244 -28.38 -1.51 7.13
N THR A 245 -27.82 -0.40 6.68
CA THR A 245 -26.37 -0.34 6.35
C THR A 245 -25.63 0.77 7.06
N GLU A 246 -24.31 0.56 7.24
CA GLU A 246 -23.32 1.58 7.58
C GLU A 246 -22.27 1.61 6.47
N VAL A 247 -21.93 2.81 6.01
CA VAL A 247 -20.93 3.01 4.96
C VAL A 247 -19.68 3.63 5.57
N PHE A 248 -18.53 3.08 5.19
CA PHE A 248 -17.20 3.60 5.52
C PHE A 248 -16.52 3.95 4.21
N GLU A 249 -16.18 5.21 4.05
CA GLU A 249 -15.53 5.70 2.83
C GLU A 249 -14.15 5.07 2.64
N GLU A 250 -13.65 5.12 1.41
CA GLU A 250 -12.33 4.64 1.08
C GLU A 250 -11.23 5.46 1.76
N SER A 251 -10.11 4.82 1.96
CA SER A 251 -8.87 5.43 2.45
C SER A 251 -7.70 5.00 1.55
N ASP A 252 -6.52 5.58 1.75
CA ASP A 252 -5.32 5.23 0.98
C ASP A 252 -4.98 3.72 1.02
N ILE A 253 -5.49 2.98 1.99
CA ILE A 253 -5.14 1.57 2.21
C ILE A 253 -6.32 0.59 2.13
N LEU A 254 -7.55 1.05 2.28
CA LEU A 254 -8.76 0.22 2.22
C LEU A 254 -9.80 0.84 1.31
N PRO A 255 -10.46 0.03 0.46
CA PRO A 255 -11.56 0.51 -0.36
C PRO A 255 -12.79 0.80 0.49
N LYS A 256 -13.76 1.49 -0.11
CA LYS A 256 -15.09 1.74 0.45
C LYS A 256 -15.72 0.43 0.94
N ARG A 257 -16.34 0.49 2.11
CA ARG A 257 -16.96 -0.67 2.76
C ARG A 257 -18.41 -0.39 3.15
N THR A 258 -19.32 -1.23 2.71
CA THR A 258 -20.73 -1.23 3.14
C THR A 258 -20.96 -2.41 4.10
N THR A 259 -21.42 -2.11 5.29
CA THR A 259 -21.72 -3.09 6.35
C THR A 259 -23.22 -3.26 6.47
N VAL A 260 -23.73 -4.49 6.37
CA VAL A 260 -25.13 -4.83 6.55
C VAL A 260 -25.35 -5.30 7.98
N LEU A 261 -26.30 -4.70 8.66
CA LEU A 261 -26.67 -4.98 10.04
C LEU A 261 -27.93 -5.87 10.11
N ASP A 262 -28.13 -6.52 11.24
CA ASP A 262 -29.40 -7.19 11.53
C ASP A 262 -30.56 -6.19 11.65
N SER A 263 -31.80 -6.68 11.68
CA SER A 263 -33.01 -5.84 11.80
C SER A 263 -32.98 -4.92 13.02
N ALA A 264 -32.34 -5.34 14.11
CA ALA A 264 -32.15 -4.54 15.32
C ALA A 264 -31.03 -3.49 15.17
N GLY A 265 -30.17 -3.60 14.16
CA GLY A 265 -29.02 -2.72 13.94
C GLY A 265 -27.89 -2.94 14.94
N LYS A 266 -27.81 -4.13 15.53
CA LYS A 266 -26.86 -4.46 16.59
C LYS A 266 -25.75 -5.42 16.14
N LYS A 267 -26.03 -6.31 15.20
CA LYS A 267 -25.07 -7.31 14.72
C LYS A 267 -24.75 -7.10 13.26
N THR A 268 -23.48 -7.13 12.92
CA THR A 268 -23.04 -7.16 11.52
C THR A 268 -23.26 -8.54 10.93
N LEU A 269 -23.98 -8.58 9.80
CA LEU A 269 -24.23 -9.81 9.04
C LEU A 269 -23.26 -9.96 7.88
N PHE A 270 -23.08 -8.89 7.10
CA PHE A 270 -22.18 -8.85 5.94
C PHE A 270 -21.30 -7.61 5.97
N ARG A 271 -20.11 -7.72 5.34
CA ARG A 271 -19.22 -6.61 5.01
C ARG A 271 -18.85 -6.71 3.56
N PHE A 272 -19.35 -5.79 2.76
CA PHE A 272 -18.99 -5.67 1.36
C PHE A 272 -17.85 -4.68 1.22
N TYR A 273 -16.78 -5.07 0.53
CA TYR A 273 -15.68 -4.20 0.13
C TYR A 273 -15.79 -3.97 -1.37
N GLU A 274 -15.72 -2.71 -1.79
CA GLU A 274 -15.77 -2.35 -3.19
C GLU A 274 -14.44 -2.67 -3.87
N THR A 275 -14.46 -3.27 -5.07
CA THR A 275 -13.22 -3.57 -5.78
C THR A 275 -12.72 -2.33 -6.49
N THR A 276 -11.48 -1.94 -6.23
CA THR A 276 -10.77 -0.85 -6.91
C THR A 276 -9.63 -1.37 -7.80
N ALA A 277 -9.42 -2.67 -7.82
CA ALA A 277 -8.35 -3.33 -8.58
C ALA A 277 -8.69 -4.80 -8.86
N CYS A 278 -7.88 -5.46 -9.68
CA CYS A 278 -7.97 -6.91 -9.93
C CYS A 278 -7.43 -7.69 -8.72
N HIS A 279 -8.32 -8.16 -7.86
CA HIS A 279 -7.98 -8.98 -6.70
C HIS A 279 -8.14 -10.46 -6.99
N SER A 280 -7.08 -11.25 -6.82
CA SER A 280 -7.05 -12.67 -7.14
C SER A 280 -7.93 -13.52 -6.21
N TYR A 281 -8.57 -14.53 -6.78
CA TYR A 281 -9.39 -15.50 -6.05
C TYR A 281 -9.24 -16.91 -6.60
N HIS A 282 -9.48 -17.92 -5.76
CA HIS A 282 -9.62 -19.30 -6.15
C HIS A 282 -11.08 -19.66 -6.37
N LYS A 283 -11.37 -20.40 -7.44
CA LYS A 283 -12.69 -20.99 -7.69
C LYS A 283 -12.72 -22.42 -7.13
N MET A 284 -13.56 -22.67 -6.15
CA MET A 284 -13.75 -23.99 -5.58
C MET A 284 -14.58 -24.90 -6.51
N GLN A 285 -14.52 -26.22 -6.29
CA GLN A 285 -15.31 -27.20 -7.07
C GLN A 285 -16.83 -26.93 -7.02
N ASN A 286 -17.33 -26.42 -5.90
CA ASN A 286 -18.72 -26.05 -5.72
C ASN A 286 -19.12 -24.71 -6.36
N GLY A 287 -18.19 -24.04 -7.09
CA GLY A 287 -18.42 -22.76 -7.77
C GLY A 287 -18.20 -21.51 -6.90
N VAL A 288 -17.98 -21.64 -5.61
CA VAL A 288 -17.69 -20.52 -4.71
C VAL A 288 -16.32 -19.93 -5.03
N LYS A 289 -16.26 -18.59 -5.09
CA LYS A 289 -15.02 -17.83 -5.28
C LYS A 289 -14.49 -17.39 -3.91
N VAL A 290 -13.23 -17.68 -3.62
CA VAL A 290 -12.59 -17.40 -2.33
C VAL A 290 -11.34 -16.55 -2.59
N ALA A 291 -11.20 -15.42 -1.91
CA ALA A 291 -10.00 -14.59 -2.01
C ALA A 291 -8.73 -15.44 -1.82
N SER A 292 -7.73 -15.22 -2.66
CA SER A 292 -6.43 -15.86 -2.48
C SER A 292 -5.79 -15.45 -1.16
N ILE A 293 -4.83 -16.23 -0.66
CA ILE A 293 -4.11 -15.87 0.57
C ILE A 293 -3.46 -14.48 0.47
N PRO A 294 -2.76 -14.10 -0.64
CA PRO A 294 -2.26 -12.75 -0.80
C PRO A 294 -3.34 -11.66 -0.73
N THR A 295 -4.48 -11.88 -1.39
CA THR A 295 -5.62 -10.94 -1.31
C THR A 295 -6.13 -10.83 0.13
N ALA A 296 -6.36 -11.93 0.83
CA ALA A 296 -6.83 -11.90 2.22
C ALA A 296 -5.83 -11.20 3.16
N LEU A 297 -4.53 -11.49 3.03
CA LEU A 297 -3.47 -10.90 3.86
C LEU A 297 -3.30 -9.40 3.61
N GLN A 298 -3.39 -8.95 2.36
CA GLN A 298 -3.37 -7.52 2.05
C GLN A 298 -4.47 -6.78 2.81
N PHE A 299 -5.72 -7.28 2.77
CA PHE A 299 -6.84 -6.68 3.50
C PHE A 299 -6.68 -6.77 5.03
N PHE A 300 -6.19 -7.87 5.56
CA PHE A 300 -5.96 -8.03 6.99
C PHE A 300 -4.92 -7.04 7.52
N PHE A 301 -3.78 -6.92 6.83
CA PHE A 301 -2.75 -5.97 7.24
C PHE A 301 -3.17 -4.51 7.03
N ALA A 302 -3.92 -4.19 5.96
CA ALA A 302 -4.50 -2.86 5.77
C ALA A 302 -5.49 -2.51 6.89
N TYR A 303 -6.33 -3.46 7.29
CA TYR A 303 -7.30 -3.27 8.36
C TYR A 303 -6.63 -2.93 9.71
N MET A 304 -5.43 -3.42 9.98
CA MET A 304 -4.67 -3.09 11.20
C MET A 304 -4.44 -1.58 11.35
N TYR A 305 -4.30 -0.87 10.23
CA TYR A 305 -4.02 0.58 10.22
C TYR A 305 -5.27 1.44 9.96
N SER A 306 -6.45 0.83 9.83
CA SER A 306 -7.71 1.52 9.51
C SER A 306 -8.42 2.19 10.68
N GLY A 307 -7.91 2.05 11.91
CA GLY A 307 -8.54 2.61 13.13
C GLY A 307 -9.51 1.71 13.86
N ALA A 308 -9.47 0.44 13.59
CA ALA A 308 -10.22 -0.55 14.37
C ALA A 308 -9.72 -0.61 15.83
N HIS A 309 -10.59 -1.03 16.74
CA HIS A 309 -10.24 -1.23 18.16
C HIS A 309 -9.22 -2.36 18.34
N GLU A 310 -8.31 -2.21 19.31
CA GLU A 310 -7.18 -3.13 19.58
C GLU A 310 -7.59 -4.61 19.71
N GLU A 311 -8.69 -4.91 20.38
CA GLU A 311 -9.19 -6.30 20.51
C GLU A 311 -9.49 -6.95 19.15
N LYS A 312 -10.05 -6.17 18.21
CA LYS A 312 -10.31 -6.65 16.85
C LYS A 312 -9.01 -6.83 16.07
N LEU A 313 -8.02 -5.96 16.30
CA LEU A 313 -6.70 -6.03 15.68
C LEU A 313 -5.94 -7.29 16.11
N ALA A 314 -5.97 -7.63 17.39
CA ALA A 314 -5.33 -8.85 17.90
C ALA A 314 -5.89 -10.12 17.23
N SER A 315 -7.23 -10.21 17.09
CA SER A 315 -7.86 -11.34 16.40
C SER A 315 -7.48 -11.41 14.91
N VAL A 316 -7.41 -10.25 14.24
CA VAL A 316 -6.97 -10.15 12.83
C VAL A 316 -5.53 -10.63 12.67
N LEU A 317 -4.65 -10.22 13.59
CA LEU A 317 -3.24 -10.61 13.56
C LEU A 317 -3.04 -12.11 13.75
N CYS A 318 -3.85 -12.74 14.62
CA CYS A 318 -3.79 -14.20 14.81
C CYS A 318 -4.23 -14.99 13.56
N ILE A 319 -5.23 -14.48 12.84
CA ILE A 319 -5.64 -15.08 11.57
C ILE A 319 -4.55 -14.85 10.50
N ALA A 320 -4.01 -13.65 10.43
CA ALA A 320 -2.94 -13.33 9.49
C ALA A 320 -1.70 -14.20 9.72
N GLN A 321 -1.30 -14.45 10.96
CA GLN A 321 -0.21 -15.37 11.30
C GLN A 321 -0.45 -16.76 10.69
N ARG A 322 -1.62 -17.36 10.91
CA ARG A 322 -1.94 -18.69 10.38
C ARG A 322 -1.95 -18.72 8.86
N LEU A 323 -2.42 -17.65 8.20
CA LEU A 323 -2.39 -17.57 6.74
C LEU A 323 -0.97 -17.42 6.20
N VAL A 324 -0.10 -16.66 6.87
CA VAL A 324 1.32 -16.55 6.50
C VAL A 324 2.03 -17.89 6.67
N GLU A 325 1.73 -18.63 7.74
CA GLU A 325 2.26 -19.99 7.95
C GLU A 325 1.85 -20.94 6.82
N ILE A 326 0.58 -20.88 6.36
CA ILE A 326 0.14 -21.66 5.19
C ILE A 326 0.82 -21.22 3.91
N ALA A 327 1.01 -19.90 3.70
CA ALA A 327 1.67 -19.36 2.52
C ALA A 327 3.15 -19.78 2.43
N ASN A 328 3.81 -19.89 3.59
CA ASN A 328 5.21 -20.33 3.69
C ASN A 328 5.36 -21.86 3.64
N ALA A 329 4.37 -22.59 4.18
CA ALA A 329 4.29 -24.05 4.10
C ALA A 329 3.68 -24.41 2.77
N LYS A 330 4.46 -24.85 1.78
CA LYS A 330 4.04 -25.32 0.45
C LYS A 330 2.54 -25.25 0.16
N PRO A 331 2.07 -24.46 -0.81
CA PRO A 331 0.65 -24.13 -1.07
C PRO A 331 -0.22 -25.34 -1.48
N GLU A 332 0.33 -26.52 -1.58
CA GLU A 332 -0.20 -27.71 -2.25
C GLU A 332 -1.39 -28.38 -1.57
N ARG A 333 -1.79 -27.96 -0.37
CA ARG A 333 -2.85 -28.72 0.34
C ARG A 333 -4.26 -28.49 -0.17
N ARG A 334 -4.59 -27.32 -0.73
CA ARG A 334 -5.92 -26.98 -1.20
C ARG A 334 -5.96 -26.32 -2.57
N PHE A 335 -4.97 -25.49 -2.88
CA PHE A 335 -4.84 -24.81 -4.15
C PHE A 335 -3.40 -24.99 -4.67
N ALA A 336 -3.27 -25.31 -5.95
CA ALA A 336 -1.98 -25.60 -6.59
C ALA A 336 -1.05 -24.37 -6.67
N VAL A 337 -1.59 -23.16 -6.52
CA VAL A 337 -0.85 -21.89 -6.60
C VAL A 337 -1.30 -20.93 -5.52
N LEU A 338 -0.38 -20.11 -5.03
CA LEU A 338 -0.67 -19.10 -4.02
C LEU A 338 -1.54 -17.97 -4.60
N THR A 339 -1.21 -17.50 -5.81
CA THR A 339 -1.94 -16.44 -6.51
C THR A 339 -2.42 -16.97 -7.85
N PRO A 340 -3.73 -17.22 -8.01
CA PRO A 340 -4.33 -17.64 -9.26
C PRO A 340 -4.42 -16.47 -10.25
N LYS A 341 -4.67 -16.82 -11.54
CA LYS A 341 -4.82 -15.82 -12.62
C LYS A 341 -6.19 -15.13 -12.61
N GLU A 342 -7.18 -15.77 -12.00
CA GLU A 342 -8.54 -15.24 -11.88
C GLU A 342 -8.56 -14.12 -10.85
N CYS A 343 -9.24 -13.03 -11.20
CA CYS A 343 -9.44 -11.91 -10.29
C CYS A 343 -10.83 -11.28 -10.46
N ILE A 344 -11.28 -10.61 -9.41
CA ILE A 344 -12.46 -9.74 -9.46
C ILE A 344 -11.99 -8.28 -9.50
N GLY A 345 -12.73 -7.45 -10.20
CA GLY A 345 -12.37 -6.05 -10.46
C GLY A 345 -11.50 -5.88 -11.69
N THR A 346 -11.15 -4.65 -11.97
CA THR A 346 -10.36 -4.23 -13.14
C THR A 346 -9.01 -3.71 -12.68
N GLN A 347 -7.98 -3.93 -13.47
CA GLN A 347 -6.65 -3.36 -13.25
C GLN A 347 -6.32 -2.49 -14.43
N GLU A 348 -6.08 -1.21 -14.17
CA GLU A 348 -5.54 -0.32 -15.19
C GLU A 348 -4.14 -0.80 -15.63
N SER A 349 -3.94 -0.87 -16.93
CA SER A 349 -2.62 -1.06 -17.51
C SER A 349 -1.80 0.22 -17.36
N PHE A 350 -0.47 0.07 -17.40
CA PHE A 350 0.43 1.22 -17.37
C PHE A 350 0.17 2.22 -18.52
N THR A 351 -0.32 1.75 -19.66
CA THR A 351 -0.68 2.58 -20.81
C THR A 351 -1.95 3.38 -20.54
N GLU A 352 -2.96 2.77 -19.93
CA GLU A 352 -4.18 3.46 -19.49
C GLU A 352 -3.87 4.53 -18.46
N MET A 353 -3.11 4.18 -17.42
CA MET A 353 -2.67 5.16 -16.40
C MET A 353 -1.96 6.38 -17.01
N LYS A 354 -1.11 6.17 -18.02
CA LYS A 354 -0.44 7.27 -18.73
C LYS A 354 -1.41 8.14 -19.51
N ARG A 355 -2.36 7.52 -20.20
CA ARG A 355 -3.39 8.23 -20.98
C ARG A 355 -4.25 9.08 -20.04
N ASP A 356 -4.78 8.48 -19.00
CA ASP A 356 -5.69 9.14 -18.07
C ASP A 356 -4.99 10.27 -17.31
N LYS A 357 -3.73 10.08 -16.96
CA LYS A 357 -2.88 11.15 -16.42
C LYS A 357 -2.62 12.29 -17.41
N ALA A 358 -2.45 11.98 -18.71
CA ALA A 358 -2.28 13.02 -19.72
C ALA A 358 -3.56 13.83 -19.96
N GLU A 359 -4.71 13.17 -19.95
CA GLU A 359 -6.03 13.80 -20.04
C GLU A 359 -6.28 14.73 -18.85
N LEU A 360 -6.03 14.24 -17.63
CA LEU A 360 -6.13 15.04 -16.41
C LEU A 360 -5.17 16.24 -16.43
N LEU A 361 -3.96 16.09 -16.94
CA LEU A 361 -3.01 17.19 -17.11
C LEU A 361 -3.55 18.27 -18.04
N LEU A 362 -4.16 17.89 -19.17
CA LEU A 362 -4.78 18.83 -20.12
C LEU A 362 -5.92 19.61 -19.45
N GLU A 363 -6.75 18.95 -18.66
CA GLU A 363 -7.86 19.56 -17.95
C GLU A 363 -7.36 20.55 -16.88
N LEU A 364 -6.51 20.11 -15.97
CA LEU A 364 -6.05 20.89 -14.82
C LEU A 364 -5.04 21.97 -15.21
N SER A 365 -4.37 21.85 -16.35
CA SER A 365 -3.38 22.86 -16.81
C SER A 365 -4.00 24.22 -17.16
N LYS A 366 -5.33 24.30 -17.25
CA LYS A 366 -6.07 25.56 -17.39
C LYS A 366 -5.86 26.47 -16.17
N ASN A 367 -5.63 25.89 -14.98
CA ASN A 367 -5.28 26.64 -13.76
C ASN A 367 -4.12 25.96 -13.01
N LYS A 368 -2.89 26.21 -13.45
CA LYS A 368 -1.67 25.66 -12.84
C LYS A 368 -1.38 26.14 -11.41
N SER A 369 -2.24 26.98 -10.85
CA SER A 369 -2.12 27.46 -9.46
C SER A 369 -3.20 26.87 -8.57
N SER A 370 -4.13 26.07 -9.11
CA SER A 370 -5.13 25.35 -8.30
C SER A 370 -4.44 24.33 -7.40
N LYS A 371 -5.06 24.08 -6.25
CA LYS A 371 -4.60 23.02 -5.31
C LYS A 371 -4.51 21.68 -6.02
N GLU A 372 -5.56 21.32 -6.73
CA GLU A 372 -5.69 20.06 -7.45
C GLU A 372 -4.56 19.90 -8.50
N TYR A 373 -4.27 20.91 -9.31
CA TYR A 373 -3.11 20.84 -10.21
C TYR A 373 -1.80 20.61 -9.46
N LEU A 374 -1.61 21.27 -8.32
CA LEU A 374 -0.37 21.17 -7.54
C LEU A 374 -0.23 19.81 -6.84
N GLU A 375 -1.33 19.20 -6.42
CA GLU A 375 -1.34 17.86 -5.86
C GLU A 375 -0.93 16.79 -6.88
N TYR A 376 -1.28 16.98 -8.15
CA TYR A 376 -1.02 15.99 -9.21
C TYR A 376 0.21 16.27 -10.05
N PHE A 377 0.51 17.55 -10.33
CA PHE A 377 1.47 17.94 -11.37
C PHE A 377 2.50 18.96 -10.90
N PHE A 378 2.75 19.06 -9.61
CA PHE A 378 3.79 19.94 -9.08
C PHE A 378 5.16 19.57 -9.64
N THR A 379 5.90 20.60 -10.09
CA THR A 379 7.28 20.46 -10.58
C THR A 379 8.15 21.53 -9.95
N TYR A 380 9.42 21.23 -9.74
CA TYR A 380 10.38 22.19 -9.23
C TYR A 380 11.77 21.97 -9.82
N ASN A 381 12.44 23.08 -10.17
CA ASN A 381 13.84 23.11 -10.54
C ASN A 381 14.54 24.24 -9.76
N PRO A 382 15.57 23.93 -8.93
CA PRO A 382 16.26 24.94 -8.13
C PRO A 382 17.05 25.96 -8.95
N ASP A 383 17.33 25.73 -10.24
CA ASP A 383 18.01 26.68 -11.14
C ASP A 383 17.03 27.69 -11.74
N ASP A 384 15.72 27.42 -11.71
CA ASP A 384 14.71 28.37 -12.19
C ASP A 384 14.47 29.47 -11.15
N LYS A 385 15.15 30.62 -11.33
CA LYS A 385 15.03 31.80 -10.46
C LYS A 385 13.62 32.38 -10.44
N ALA A 386 12.89 32.35 -11.55
CA ALA A 386 11.51 32.82 -11.63
C ALA A 386 10.56 31.84 -10.90
N GLY A 387 10.83 30.55 -11.00
CA GLY A 387 10.09 29.48 -10.32
C GLY A 387 10.15 29.55 -8.79
N LYS A 388 11.26 30.01 -8.19
CA LYS A 388 11.41 30.10 -6.72
C LYS A 388 10.33 30.93 -6.03
N LYS A 389 9.97 32.11 -6.59
CA LYS A 389 8.89 32.94 -6.05
C LYS A 389 7.52 32.29 -6.23
N LYS A 390 7.31 31.66 -7.38
CA LYS A 390 6.08 30.93 -7.70
C LYS A 390 5.86 29.75 -6.76
N VAL A 391 6.90 28.96 -6.52
CA VAL A 391 6.87 27.79 -5.63
C VAL A 391 6.46 28.17 -4.20
N LYS A 392 6.98 29.26 -3.65
CA LYS A 392 6.57 29.73 -2.31
C LYS A 392 5.06 29.96 -2.23
N LYS A 393 4.48 30.61 -3.26
CA LYS A 393 3.03 30.83 -3.35
C LYS A 393 2.26 29.52 -3.52
N GLN A 394 2.76 28.60 -4.35
CA GLN A 394 2.15 27.28 -4.58
C GLN A 394 2.11 26.45 -3.30
N LEU A 395 3.22 26.40 -2.54
CA LEU A 395 3.27 25.69 -1.25
C LEU A 395 2.35 26.34 -0.21
N GLN A 396 2.15 27.64 -0.27
CA GLN A 396 1.19 28.33 0.59
C GLN A 396 -0.25 27.92 0.24
N THR A 397 -0.61 27.89 -1.04
CA THR A 397 -1.93 27.40 -1.50
C THR A 397 -2.23 25.99 -1.00
N LEU A 398 -1.24 25.09 -1.00
CA LEU A 398 -1.39 23.73 -0.49
C LEU A 398 -1.64 23.70 1.03
N LYS A 399 -1.06 24.64 1.80
CA LYS A 399 -1.25 24.72 3.27
C LYS A 399 -2.60 25.31 3.66
N GLU A 400 -3.05 26.39 2.99
CA GLU A 400 -4.26 27.13 3.33
C GLU A 400 -5.56 26.32 3.16
N THR A 401 -5.48 25.19 2.48
CA THR A 401 -6.64 24.33 2.22
C THR A 401 -6.69 23.05 3.06
N THR A 402 -5.68 22.79 3.87
CA THR A 402 -5.76 21.74 4.90
C THR A 402 -6.61 22.29 6.05
N PRO A 403 -7.71 21.63 6.47
CA PRO A 403 -8.49 22.11 7.61
C PRO A 403 -7.56 22.19 8.84
N GLU A 404 -7.40 23.40 9.40
CA GLU A 404 -6.83 23.53 10.72
C GLU A 404 -7.68 22.70 11.69
N GLU A 405 -7.07 21.81 12.42
CA GLU A 405 -7.66 21.23 13.62
C GLU A 405 -8.06 22.38 14.53
N THR A 406 -9.34 22.78 14.50
CA THR A 406 -9.92 23.63 15.51
C THR A 406 -9.74 22.91 16.84
N SER A 407 -8.76 23.38 17.60
CA SER A 407 -8.51 23.02 18.98
C SER A 407 -9.84 22.97 19.75
N ARG A 408 -10.36 21.79 20.00
CA ARG A 408 -11.25 21.57 21.13
C ARG A 408 -10.38 21.52 22.38
N SER A 409 -9.98 22.71 22.85
CA SER A 409 -9.58 22.86 24.23
C SER A 409 -10.83 22.72 25.09
N SER A 410 -10.74 21.81 26.04
CA SER A 410 -11.28 21.81 27.40
C SER A 410 -12.58 22.58 27.66
N LYS A 411 -13.63 21.88 28.01
CA LYS A 411 -14.28 22.08 29.31
C LYS A 411 -14.84 20.76 29.82
#